data_938dad941ad78bb4a603675d2f29e256
#
_entry.id   938dad941ad78bb4a603675d2f29e256
#
_cell.length_a   1.000
_cell.length_b   1.000
_cell.length_c   1.000
_cell.angle_alpha   90.00
_cell.angle_beta   90.00
_cell.angle_gamma   90.00
#
_symmetry.space_group_name_H-M   'P 1'
#
loop_
_entity.id
_entity.type
_entity.pdbx_description
1 polymer ?
#
loop_
_entity_poly.entity_id
_entity_poly.type
_entity_poly.pdbx_seq_one_letter_code
_entity_poly.pdbx_strand_id
1 'polypeptide(L)'
;MSARNLGRLAPAALVLCVLAGCYETEQEVGPRADSKVDARFVGDWEFPNPSAGSTIVRVRNINNREYYIEMGKVGEANPYRGSAYTAAVNGATFAHVRELAADGSIPAKHTLMRVALTPEGRLKLRHFNGNFFQGKDVSTSAKLRAVVQQNVANHAMYEPQTSTGAKLVK
;
A
#
# COMPACT_ATOMS: atom_id res chain seq x y z
N MET A 1 49.29 -9.13 -17.89
CA MET A 1 48.63 -9.09 -16.58
C MET A 1 47.34 -8.28 -16.72
N SER A 2 46.19 -8.97 -16.74
CA SER A 2 44.90 -8.37 -17.07
C SER A 2 44.10 -8.15 -15.79
N ALA A 3 43.80 -6.90 -15.46
CA ALA A 3 42.99 -6.52 -14.31
C ALA A 3 41.51 -6.76 -14.65
N ARG A 4 40.86 -7.69 -13.95
CA ARG A 4 39.45 -7.99 -14.03
C ARG A 4 38.65 -6.86 -13.35
N ASN A 5 37.85 -6.15 -14.15
CA ASN A 5 36.81 -5.25 -13.66
C ASN A 5 35.72 -6.09 -12.97
N LEU A 6 35.69 -6.10 -11.64
CA LEU A 6 34.52 -6.51 -10.89
C LEU A 6 33.46 -5.42 -10.99
N GLY A 7 32.47 -5.68 -11.83
CA GLY A 7 31.29 -4.83 -11.94
C GLY A 7 30.57 -4.74 -10.59
N ARG A 8 30.37 -3.51 -10.15
CA ARG A 8 29.51 -3.14 -9.02
C ARG A 8 28.08 -3.48 -9.37
N LEU A 9 27.58 -4.60 -8.88
CA LEU A 9 26.14 -4.86 -8.83
C LEU A 9 25.54 -3.87 -7.83
N ALA A 10 24.82 -2.91 -8.33
CA ALA A 10 24.10 -1.92 -7.56
C ALA A 10 23.00 -2.61 -6.71
N PRO A 11 22.75 -2.15 -5.48
CA PRO A 11 21.72 -2.72 -4.63
C PRO A 11 20.32 -2.21 -5.03
N ALA A 12 19.80 -2.70 -6.14
CA ALA A 12 18.37 -2.52 -6.49
C ALA A 12 17.45 -3.41 -5.63
N ALA A 13 18.04 -4.26 -4.77
CA ALA A 13 17.29 -5.28 -4.02
C ALA A 13 16.57 -4.79 -2.76
N LEU A 14 16.74 -3.54 -2.32
CA LEU A 14 16.26 -3.14 -0.99
C LEU A 14 14.83 -2.58 -0.98
N VAL A 15 14.29 -2.18 -2.13
CA VAL A 15 12.90 -1.67 -2.22
C VAL A 15 11.89 -2.82 -2.36
N LEU A 16 12.31 -3.96 -2.94
CA LEU A 16 11.46 -5.16 -3.05
C LEU A 16 11.19 -5.86 -1.71
N CYS A 17 12.03 -5.67 -0.69
CA CYS A 17 11.83 -6.33 0.61
C CYS A 17 10.65 -5.78 1.42
N VAL A 18 10.11 -4.62 1.10
CA VAL A 18 8.93 -4.07 1.78
C VAL A 18 7.65 -4.75 1.33
N LEU A 19 7.64 -5.35 0.14
CA LEU A 19 6.46 -6.04 -0.42
C LEU A 19 6.46 -7.56 -0.13
N ALA A 20 7.58 -8.15 0.28
CA ALA A 20 7.71 -9.61 0.48
C ALA A 20 6.89 -10.17 1.67
N GLY A 21 6.28 -9.32 2.50
CA GLY A 21 5.38 -9.71 3.60
C GLY A 21 3.94 -9.22 3.43
N CYS A 22 3.65 -8.44 2.39
CA CYS A 22 2.30 -7.88 2.20
C CYS A 22 1.33 -8.98 1.75
N TYR A 23 0.15 -8.99 2.35
CA TYR A 23 -0.93 -9.86 1.93
C TYR A 23 -1.47 -9.41 0.57
N GLU A 24 -1.28 -10.25 -0.44
CA GLU A 24 -1.84 -10.06 -1.78
C GLU A 24 -3.02 -10.99 -2.01
N THR A 25 -4.06 -10.50 -2.65
CA THR A 25 -5.29 -11.23 -2.93
C THR A 25 -5.98 -10.71 -4.19
N GLU A 26 -6.81 -11.57 -4.77
CA GLU A 26 -7.78 -11.18 -5.82
C GLU A 26 -9.14 -10.83 -5.20
N GLN A 27 -9.33 -11.12 -3.91
CA GLN A 27 -10.59 -10.93 -3.19
C GLN A 27 -10.70 -9.52 -2.63
N GLU A 28 -11.89 -8.93 -2.71
CA GLU A 28 -12.16 -7.56 -2.27
C GLU A 28 -12.85 -7.54 -0.88
N VAL A 29 -12.47 -6.61 -0.01
CA VAL A 29 -13.22 -6.37 1.25
C VAL A 29 -14.46 -5.49 1.04
N GLY A 30 -14.62 -4.91 -0.15
CA GLY A 30 -15.80 -4.19 -0.59
C GLY A 30 -15.69 -3.88 -2.08
N PRO A 31 -16.83 -3.80 -2.79
CA PRO A 31 -16.82 -3.65 -4.24
C PRO A 31 -16.26 -2.28 -4.66
N ARG A 32 -15.47 -2.27 -5.72
CA ARG A 32 -14.90 -1.05 -6.31
C ARG A 32 -15.97 -0.04 -6.72
N ALA A 33 -17.16 -0.53 -7.11
CA ALA A 33 -18.27 0.31 -7.51
C ALA A 33 -18.77 1.23 -6.38
N ASP A 34 -18.62 0.81 -5.12
CA ASP A 34 -19.05 1.56 -3.93
C ASP A 34 -17.96 2.52 -3.40
N SER A 35 -16.76 2.47 -3.97
CA SER A 35 -15.68 3.35 -3.59
C SER A 35 -16.01 4.82 -3.88
N LYS A 36 -15.59 5.68 -2.98
CA LYS A 36 -15.62 7.13 -3.16
C LYS A 36 -14.28 7.72 -2.77
N VAL A 37 -13.79 8.65 -3.58
CA VAL A 37 -12.58 9.39 -3.26
C VAL A 37 -12.84 10.29 -2.05
N ASP A 38 -12.01 10.14 -1.02
CA ASP A 38 -11.90 11.09 0.08
C ASP A 38 -10.76 12.06 -0.22
N ALA A 39 -11.11 13.32 -0.47
CA ALA A 39 -10.16 14.36 -0.83
C ALA A 39 -9.07 14.58 0.23
N ARG A 40 -9.30 14.17 1.47
CA ARG A 40 -8.32 14.27 2.56
C ARG A 40 -7.10 13.36 2.37
N PHE A 41 -7.21 12.30 1.57
CA PHE A 41 -6.09 11.42 1.22
C PHE A 41 -5.26 11.96 0.05
N VAL A 42 -5.80 12.89 -0.72
CA VAL A 42 -5.12 13.46 -1.90
C VAL A 42 -4.01 14.41 -1.48
N GLY A 43 -2.82 14.22 -2.03
CA GLY A 43 -1.65 15.05 -1.73
C GLY A 43 -0.34 14.30 -1.87
N ASP A 44 0.75 14.95 -1.48
CA ASP A 44 2.08 14.38 -1.38
C ASP A 44 2.38 14.10 0.10
N TRP A 45 2.61 12.84 0.40
CA TRP A 45 2.80 12.35 1.77
C TRP A 45 4.24 11.89 1.97
N GLU A 46 4.94 12.53 2.90
CA GLU A 46 6.31 12.15 3.25
C GLU A 46 6.31 11.14 4.40
N PHE A 47 6.82 9.94 4.14
CA PHE A 47 7.12 8.92 5.12
C PHE A 47 8.59 9.01 5.50
N PRO A 48 8.93 9.55 6.67
CA PRO A 48 10.31 9.68 7.09
C PRO A 48 10.91 8.30 7.34
N ASN A 49 12.10 8.06 6.79
CA ASN A 49 12.93 6.90 7.12
C ASN A 49 14.35 7.38 7.44
N PRO A 50 14.73 7.44 8.72
CA PRO A 50 16.02 7.97 9.14
C PRO A 50 17.23 7.23 8.54
N SER A 51 17.07 5.94 8.20
CA SER A 51 18.15 5.09 7.71
C SER A 51 18.29 5.09 6.18
N ALA A 52 17.22 5.34 5.44
CA ALA A 52 17.17 5.16 4.00
C ALA A 52 16.68 6.40 3.21
N GLY A 53 16.47 7.52 3.90
CA GLY A 53 15.84 8.72 3.34
C GLY A 53 14.32 8.61 3.28
N SER A 54 13.66 9.76 3.10
CA SER A 54 12.20 9.81 3.06
C SER A 54 11.65 9.20 1.77
N THR A 55 10.52 8.52 1.91
CA THR A 55 9.69 8.07 0.78
C THR A 55 8.54 9.04 0.59
N ILE A 56 8.33 9.50 -0.64
CA ILE A 56 7.18 10.32 -1.00
C ILE A 56 6.11 9.43 -1.63
N VAL A 57 4.91 9.49 -1.11
CA VAL A 57 3.72 8.87 -1.69
C VAL A 57 2.83 9.98 -2.23
N ARG A 58 2.71 10.05 -3.56
CA ARG A 58 1.83 10.99 -4.25
C ARG A 58 0.49 10.33 -4.50
N VAL A 59 -0.57 10.93 -3.99
CA VAL A 59 -1.94 10.45 -4.17
C VAL A 59 -2.70 11.47 -4.99
N ARG A 60 -3.27 11.05 -6.11
CA ARG A 60 -4.05 11.88 -7.03
C ARG A 60 -5.37 11.20 -7.37
N ASN A 61 -6.37 11.97 -7.72
CA ASN A 61 -7.63 11.42 -8.24
C ASN A 61 -7.45 10.96 -9.68
N ILE A 62 -7.87 9.74 -10.01
CA ILE A 62 -8.12 9.31 -11.39
C ILE A 62 -9.53 9.73 -11.80
N ASN A 63 -10.49 9.45 -10.92
CA ASN A 63 -11.90 9.74 -11.09
C ASN A 63 -12.55 9.87 -9.70
N ASN A 64 -13.88 9.89 -9.60
CA ASN A 64 -14.58 10.03 -8.32
C ASN A 64 -14.55 8.76 -7.42
N ARG A 65 -13.91 7.68 -7.85
CA ARG A 65 -13.84 6.38 -7.15
C ARG A 65 -12.44 5.90 -6.89
N GLU A 66 -11.44 6.40 -7.62
CA GLU A 66 -10.10 5.84 -7.64
C GLU A 66 -9.02 6.87 -7.51
N TYR A 67 -7.92 6.42 -6.95
CA TYR A 67 -6.68 7.17 -6.82
C TYR A 67 -5.61 6.60 -7.73
N TYR A 68 -4.78 7.47 -8.29
CA TYR A 68 -3.45 7.15 -8.76
C TYR A 68 -2.47 7.30 -7.60
N ILE A 69 -1.56 6.35 -7.47
CA ILE A 69 -0.52 6.35 -6.45
C ILE A 69 0.83 6.26 -7.14
N GLU A 70 1.73 7.15 -6.75
CA GLU A 70 3.14 7.06 -7.10
C GLU A 70 3.95 7.08 -5.80
N MET A 71 4.89 6.13 -5.65
CA MET A 71 5.69 6.01 -4.44
C MET A 71 7.15 5.82 -4.82
N GLY A 72 8.03 6.63 -4.21
CA GLY A 72 9.46 6.55 -4.44
C GLY A 72 10.23 7.57 -3.63
N LYS A 73 11.55 7.54 -3.74
CA LYS A 73 12.42 8.56 -3.18
C LYS A 73 12.41 9.80 -4.05
N VAL A 74 12.78 10.94 -3.50
CA VAL A 74 12.95 12.16 -4.27
C VAL A 74 14.02 11.94 -5.35
N GLY A 75 13.67 12.19 -6.63
CA GLY A 75 14.58 11.99 -7.77
C GLY A 75 14.74 10.55 -8.24
N GLU A 76 13.95 9.61 -7.74
CA GLU A 76 13.96 8.22 -8.21
C GLU A 76 13.44 8.13 -9.66
N ALA A 77 14.22 7.50 -10.54
CA ALA A 77 13.90 7.42 -11.96
C ALA A 77 12.70 6.50 -12.27
N ASN A 78 12.52 5.45 -11.46
CA ASN A 78 11.47 4.45 -11.63
C ASN A 78 10.68 4.29 -10.33
N PRO A 79 9.79 5.23 -9.98
CA PRO A 79 8.94 5.09 -8.81
C PRO A 79 7.91 3.96 -9.02
N TYR A 80 7.49 3.34 -7.92
CA TYR A 80 6.32 2.48 -7.94
C TYR A 80 5.10 3.30 -8.38
N ARG A 81 4.28 2.72 -9.24
CA ARG A 81 3.02 3.33 -9.71
C ARG A 81 1.87 2.34 -9.51
N GLY A 82 0.73 2.86 -9.11
CA GLY A 82 -0.43 2.03 -8.86
C GLY A 82 -1.74 2.78 -8.97
N SER A 83 -2.82 2.02 -9.01
CA SER A 83 -4.17 2.52 -8.78
C SER A 83 -4.69 1.98 -7.46
N ALA A 84 -5.56 2.74 -6.80
CA ALA A 84 -6.21 2.28 -5.59
C ALA A 84 -7.68 2.71 -5.55
N TYR A 85 -8.48 1.90 -4.86
CA TYR A 85 -9.81 2.30 -4.44
C TYR A 85 -9.99 1.94 -2.97
N THR A 86 -10.99 2.52 -2.31
CA THR A 86 -11.21 2.32 -0.88
C THR A 86 -12.56 1.67 -0.60
N ALA A 87 -12.59 0.87 0.48
CA ALA A 87 -13.80 0.29 1.01
C ALA A 87 -13.88 0.52 2.52
N ALA A 88 -15.08 0.79 3.04
CA ALA A 88 -15.31 0.92 4.47
C ALA A 88 -15.81 -0.41 5.07
N VAL A 89 -15.21 -0.81 6.20
CA VAL A 89 -15.63 -1.98 6.98
C VAL A 89 -15.55 -1.62 8.45
N ASN A 90 -16.68 -1.68 9.17
CA ASN A 90 -16.77 -1.35 10.59
C ASN A 90 -16.12 -0.01 10.97
N GLY A 91 -16.36 1.04 10.19
CA GLY A 91 -15.81 2.37 10.44
C GLY A 91 -14.31 2.53 10.09
N ALA A 92 -13.64 1.49 9.65
CA ALA A 92 -12.26 1.56 9.16
C ALA A 92 -12.25 1.61 7.62
N THR A 93 -11.30 2.36 7.06
CA THR A 93 -11.09 2.46 5.62
C THR A 93 -9.95 1.54 5.20
N PHE A 94 -10.18 0.74 4.16
CA PHE A 94 -9.21 -0.17 3.56
C PHE A 94 -8.96 0.24 2.12
N ALA A 95 -7.70 0.29 1.72
CA ALA A 95 -7.29 0.54 0.35
C ALA A 95 -6.90 -0.78 -0.32
N HIS A 96 -7.38 -0.97 -1.53
CA HIS A 96 -7.00 -1.99 -2.48
C HIS A 96 -6.04 -1.37 -3.46
N VAL A 97 -4.75 -1.67 -3.37
CA VAL A 97 -3.71 -1.08 -4.20
C VAL A 97 -3.24 -2.08 -5.23
N ARG A 98 -3.33 -1.74 -6.51
CA ARG A 98 -2.84 -2.51 -7.66
C ARG A 98 -1.66 -1.80 -8.28
N GLU A 99 -0.59 -2.52 -8.47
CA GLU A 99 0.55 -2.02 -9.24
C GLU A 99 0.15 -1.84 -10.71
N LEU A 100 0.61 -0.77 -11.33
CA LEU A 100 0.52 -0.60 -12.78
C LEU A 100 1.80 -1.18 -13.38
N ALA A 101 1.67 -2.24 -14.15
CA ALA A 101 2.81 -2.81 -14.86
C ALA A 101 3.37 -1.83 -15.90
N ALA A 102 4.62 -2.00 -16.28
CA ALA A 102 5.30 -1.11 -17.24
C ALA A 102 4.60 -1.06 -18.62
N ASP A 103 3.87 -2.11 -18.98
CA ASP A 103 3.06 -2.18 -20.21
C ASP A 103 1.65 -1.56 -20.04
N GLY A 104 1.35 -0.99 -18.87
CA GLY A 104 0.06 -0.40 -18.54
C GLY A 104 -1.01 -1.41 -18.12
N SER A 105 -0.69 -2.70 -18.05
CA SER A 105 -1.63 -3.70 -17.54
C SER A 105 -1.84 -3.56 -16.02
N ILE A 106 -3.03 -3.97 -15.56
CA ILE A 106 -3.37 -3.96 -14.14
C ILE A 106 -3.50 -5.41 -13.68
N PRO A 107 -2.64 -5.89 -12.77
CA PRO A 107 -2.72 -7.23 -12.23
C PRO A 107 -4.06 -7.50 -11.54
N ALA A 108 -4.52 -8.76 -11.57
CA ALA A 108 -5.71 -9.18 -10.83
C ALA A 108 -5.51 -9.07 -9.32
N LYS A 109 -4.29 -9.40 -8.84
CA LYS A 109 -3.93 -9.30 -7.43
C LYS A 109 -3.71 -7.85 -7.01
N HIS A 110 -4.06 -7.58 -5.77
CA HIS A 110 -3.84 -6.31 -5.12
C HIS A 110 -3.37 -6.48 -3.68
N THR A 111 -2.65 -5.50 -3.20
CA THR A 111 -2.26 -5.39 -1.80
C THR A 111 -3.38 -4.73 -1.02
N LEU A 112 -3.73 -5.32 0.13
CA LEU A 112 -4.68 -4.74 1.09
C LEU A 112 -3.96 -4.00 2.20
N MET A 113 -4.42 -2.80 2.49
CA MET A 113 -3.93 -2.04 3.63
C MET A 113 -5.06 -1.23 4.29
N ARG A 114 -4.97 -1.07 5.60
CA ARG A 114 -5.79 -0.09 6.32
C ARG A 114 -5.18 1.30 6.14
N VAL A 115 -6.02 2.28 5.82
CA VAL A 115 -5.64 3.69 5.68
C VAL A 115 -6.41 4.53 6.69
N ALA A 116 -5.75 5.49 7.30
CA ALA A 116 -6.38 6.41 8.24
C ALA A 116 -5.63 7.75 8.29
N LEU A 117 -6.33 8.80 8.66
CA LEU A 117 -5.71 10.05 9.08
C LEU A 117 -5.75 10.13 10.61
N THR A 118 -4.62 10.52 11.21
CA THR A 118 -4.59 10.83 12.64
C THR A 118 -5.27 12.17 12.91
N PRO A 119 -5.61 12.49 14.17
CA PRO A 119 -6.11 13.82 14.53
C PRO A 119 -5.20 14.96 14.09
N GLU A 120 -3.88 14.73 14.04
CA GLU A 120 -2.88 15.69 13.59
C GLU A 120 -2.73 15.74 12.06
N GLY A 121 -3.63 15.08 11.32
CA GLY A 121 -3.62 15.06 9.86
C GLY A 121 -2.50 14.24 9.23
N ARG A 122 -1.94 13.25 9.92
CA ARG A 122 -0.92 12.34 9.36
C ARG A 122 -1.58 11.14 8.70
N LEU A 123 -1.09 10.74 7.53
CA LEU A 123 -1.53 9.52 6.86
C LEU A 123 -0.86 8.30 7.50
N LYS A 124 -1.67 7.38 7.99
CA LYS A 124 -1.23 6.07 8.50
C LYS A 124 -1.62 4.98 7.52
N LEU A 125 -0.65 4.14 7.18
CA LEU A 125 -0.83 2.93 6.37
C LEU A 125 -0.46 1.72 7.23
N ARG A 126 -1.30 0.68 7.20
CA ARG A 126 -1.02 -0.60 7.87
C ARG A 126 -1.31 -1.72 6.89
N HIS A 127 -0.26 -2.40 6.46
CA HIS A 127 -0.36 -3.57 5.60
C HIS A 127 -0.99 -4.74 6.35
N PHE A 128 -1.71 -5.58 5.62
CA PHE A 128 -2.20 -6.84 6.18
C PHE A 128 -1.04 -7.83 6.34
N ASN A 129 -1.05 -8.55 7.46
CA ASN A 129 -0.10 -9.61 7.75
C ASN A 129 -0.56 -10.90 7.08
N GLY A 130 0.17 -11.37 6.08
CA GLY A 130 -0.15 -12.60 5.36
C GLY A 130 -0.26 -13.84 6.28
N ASN A 131 0.57 -13.92 7.32
CA ASN A 131 0.53 -15.02 8.28
C ASN A 131 -0.79 -15.09 9.08
N PHE A 132 -1.43 -13.94 9.32
CA PHE A 132 -2.74 -13.90 9.99
C PHE A 132 -3.83 -14.60 9.18
N PHE A 133 -3.73 -14.58 7.86
CA PHE A 133 -4.74 -15.17 6.96
C PHE A 133 -4.46 -16.63 6.64
N GLN A 134 -3.30 -17.18 7.02
CA GLN A 134 -3.00 -18.59 6.83
C GLN A 134 -4.01 -19.46 7.60
N GLY A 135 -4.55 -20.47 6.92
CA GLY A 135 -5.57 -21.37 7.48
C GLY A 135 -6.97 -20.77 7.64
N LYS A 136 -7.19 -19.50 7.28
CA LYS A 136 -8.52 -18.90 7.23
C LYS A 136 -9.12 -19.06 5.84
N ASP A 137 -10.43 -19.29 5.80
CA ASP A 137 -11.14 -19.34 4.53
C ASP A 137 -11.44 -17.90 4.05
N VAL A 138 -10.62 -17.43 3.13
CA VAL A 138 -10.73 -16.13 2.45
C VAL A 138 -10.88 -16.31 0.93
N SER A 139 -11.43 -17.45 0.50
CA SER A 139 -11.53 -17.84 -0.91
C SER A 139 -12.50 -16.99 -1.73
N THR A 140 -13.33 -16.19 -1.08
CA THR A 140 -14.25 -15.26 -1.74
C THR A 140 -14.23 -13.90 -1.06
N SER A 141 -14.63 -12.84 -1.79
CA SER A 141 -14.71 -11.48 -1.24
C SER A 141 -15.64 -11.40 -0.01
N ALA A 142 -16.75 -12.13 0.01
CA ALA A 142 -17.64 -12.20 1.17
C ALA A 142 -16.95 -12.79 2.40
N LYS A 143 -16.20 -13.89 2.24
CA LYS A 143 -15.45 -14.53 3.32
C LYS A 143 -14.29 -13.66 3.81
N LEU A 144 -13.51 -13.08 2.90
CA LEU A 144 -12.46 -12.13 3.25
C LEU A 144 -13.04 -10.94 4.04
N ARG A 145 -14.14 -10.35 3.55
CA ARG A 145 -14.82 -9.25 4.24
C ARG A 145 -15.27 -9.65 5.64
N ALA A 146 -15.84 -10.83 5.83
CA ALA A 146 -16.27 -11.31 7.14
C ALA A 146 -15.09 -11.45 8.12
N VAL A 147 -13.97 -12.03 7.66
CA VAL A 147 -12.74 -12.14 8.47
C VAL A 147 -12.21 -10.76 8.85
N VAL A 148 -12.15 -9.82 7.92
CA VAL A 148 -11.70 -8.45 8.17
C VAL A 148 -12.64 -7.75 9.15
N GLN A 149 -13.95 -7.87 8.95
CA GLN A 149 -14.97 -7.24 9.80
C GLN A 149 -14.87 -7.69 11.25
N GLN A 150 -14.63 -8.97 11.52
CA GLN A 150 -14.46 -9.52 12.84
C GLN A 150 -13.14 -9.12 13.51
N ASN A 151 -12.13 -8.73 12.73
CA ASN A 151 -10.76 -8.52 13.20
C ASN A 151 -10.22 -7.10 13.00
N VAL A 152 -11.07 -6.12 12.67
CA VAL A 152 -10.62 -4.72 12.39
C VAL A 152 -9.75 -4.15 13.53
N ALA A 153 -10.04 -4.47 14.79
CA ALA A 153 -9.27 -4.02 15.94
C ALA A 153 -8.10 -4.95 16.31
N ASN A 154 -8.02 -6.14 15.71
CA ASN A 154 -6.99 -7.12 16.05
C ASN A 154 -5.63 -6.71 15.44
N HIS A 155 -4.67 -6.39 16.32
CA HIS A 155 -3.33 -5.96 15.88
C HIS A 155 -2.59 -7.03 15.09
N ALA A 156 -2.83 -8.33 15.33
CA ALA A 156 -2.19 -9.43 14.62
C ALA A 156 -2.60 -9.49 13.13
N MET A 157 -3.74 -8.90 12.74
CA MET A 157 -4.17 -8.80 11.34
C MET A 157 -3.26 -7.91 10.50
N TYR A 158 -2.44 -7.08 11.13
CA TYR A 158 -1.60 -6.09 10.45
C TYR A 158 -0.13 -6.34 10.72
N GLU A 159 0.71 -6.00 9.76
CA GLU A 159 2.14 -5.93 9.97
C GLU A 159 2.49 -4.94 11.08
N PRO A 160 3.58 -5.17 11.83
CA PRO A 160 4.04 -4.24 12.84
C PRO A 160 4.26 -2.86 12.24
N GLN A 161 3.68 -1.84 12.86
CA GLN A 161 3.80 -0.47 12.37
C GLN A 161 5.19 0.09 12.68
N THR A 162 5.95 0.40 11.65
CA THR A 162 7.32 0.92 11.76
C THR A 162 7.40 2.45 11.67
N SER A 163 6.30 3.13 11.35
CA SER A 163 6.28 4.59 11.18
C SER A 163 5.20 5.28 12.01
N THR A 164 5.47 6.51 12.39
CA THR A 164 4.52 7.41 13.09
C THR A 164 3.44 7.99 12.17
N GLY A 165 3.46 7.63 10.90
CA GLY A 165 2.60 8.18 9.84
C GLY A 165 3.30 9.30 9.04
N ALA A 166 2.83 9.46 7.80
CA ALA A 166 3.34 10.46 6.86
C ALA A 166 2.79 11.85 7.14
N LYS A 167 3.59 12.87 6.87
CA LYS A 167 3.14 14.26 6.84
C LYS A 167 2.76 14.65 5.42
N LEU A 168 1.74 15.48 5.28
CA LEU A 168 1.43 16.14 4.01
C LEU A 168 2.55 17.14 3.70
N VAL A 169 3.13 17.04 2.51
CA VAL A 169 4.12 17.97 1.99
C VAL A 169 3.36 19.01 1.16
N LYS A 170 3.56 20.27 1.47
CA LYS A 170 2.92 21.38 0.75
C LYS A 170 3.65 21.66 -0.55
#